data_917f07c391a3f0f04aa65422c321a87d
#
_entry.id   917f07c391a3f0f04aa65422c321a87d
#
_cell.length_a   1.000
_cell.length_b   1.000
_cell.length_c   1.000
_cell.angle_alpha   90.00
_cell.angle_beta   90.00
_cell.angle_gamma   90.00
#
_symmetry.space_group_name_H-M   'P 1'
#
loop_
_entity.id
_entity.type
_entity.pdbx_description
1 polymer ?
#
loop_
_entity_poly.entity_id
_entity_poly.type
_entity_poly.pdbx_seq_one_letter_code
_entity_poly.pdbx_strand_id
1 'polypeptide(L)'
;MTKALKEVLAANEAYAGDFGDKGKLPLPPGRRFAILTCMDARLDPAKFAGLKEGDAHVIRNAGGRASDDAIRSLVISHKLLGTEEWFVIHHTNCGMELFTDEVMRSLLKQSLDTAELDADGWHDVGRGPGSAEADFVDWLTIKDQAESVASDVRRIRAHPLVPASVPIYGYIYDVKNGRLIEVPEATKIGKAA
;
A
#
# COMPACT_ATOMS: atom_id res chain seq x y z
N MET A 1 17.75 19.76 -15.19
CA MET A 1 17.53 18.96 -13.95
C MET A 1 16.39 19.61 -13.21
N THR A 2 15.34 18.84 -12.90
CA THR A 2 14.15 19.33 -12.17
C THR A 2 14.50 19.72 -10.72
N LYS A 3 13.66 20.56 -10.10
CA LYS A 3 13.83 20.96 -8.68
C LYS A 3 13.81 19.72 -7.77
N ALA A 4 12.82 18.86 -7.95
CA ALA A 4 12.66 17.63 -7.15
C ALA A 4 13.90 16.72 -7.24
N LEU A 5 14.47 16.55 -8.44
CA LEU A 5 15.67 15.72 -8.60
C LEU A 5 16.86 16.29 -7.81
N LYS A 6 17.05 17.61 -7.82
CA LYS A 6 18.13 18.25 -7.06
C LYS A 6 17.95 18.05 -5.54
N GLU A 7 16.72 18.22 -5.05
CA GLU A 7 16.39 18.07 -3.63
C GLU A 7 16.59 16.63 -3.16
N VAL A 8 16.14 15.63 -3.95
CA VAL A 8 16.33 14.20 -3.64
C VAL A 8 17.82 13.83 -3.59
N LEU A 9 18.61 14.27 -4.56
CA LEU A 9 20.05 13.95 -4.57
C LEU A 9 20.79 14.61 -3.42
N ALA A 10 20.49 15.86 -3.09
CA ALA A 10 21.11 16.54 -1.95
C ALA A 10 20.73 15.87 -0.60
N ALA A 11 19.47 15.47 -0.43
CA ALA A 11 19.03 14.75 0.74
C ALA A 11 19.70 13.37 0.86
N ASN A 12 19.86 12.65 -0.27
CA ASN A 12 20.56 11.36 -0.31
C ASN A 12 22.06 11.51 0.05
N GLU A 13 22.72 12.54 -0.43
CA GLU A 13 24.14 12.79 -0.08
C GLU A 13 24.30 13.04 1.42
N ALA A 14 23.42 13.85 2.03
CA ALA A 14 23.43 14.08 3.47
C ALA A 14 23.15 12.78 4.26
N TYR A 15 22.17 11.99 3.82
CA TYR A 15 21.86 10.70 4.43
C TYR A 15 23.03 9.69 4.32
N ALA A 16 23.69 9.62 3.16
CA ALA A 16 24.84 8.75 2.94
C ALA A 16 26.05 9.17 3.79
N GLY A 17 26.22 10.47 4.03
CA GLY A 17 27.28 11.02 4.91
C GLY A 17 27.11 10.63 6.39
N ASP A 18 25.89 10.31 6.82
CA ASP A 18 25.56 9.85 8.20
C ASP A 18 24.99 8.42 8.21
N PHE A 19 25.45 7.57 7.27
CA PHE A 19 24.89 6.23 7.10
C PHE A 19 25.23 5.27 8.25
N GLY A 20 26.43 5.40 8.82
CA GLY A 20 26.89 4.60 9.97
C GLY A 20 26.89 3.09 9.68
N ASP A 21 26.43 2.30 10.65
CA ASP A 21 26.45 0.85 10.60
C ASP A 21 25.26 0.23 9.81
N LYS A 22 24.40 1.02 9.19
CA LYS A 22 23.22 0.53 8.46
C LYS A 22 23.59 -0.42 7.30
N GLY A 23 24.76 -0.26 6.70
CA GLY A 23 25.27 -1.17 5.68
C GLY A 23 25.59 -2.59 6.19
N LYS A 24 25.56 -2.82 7.51
CA LYS A 24 25.76 -4.14 8.13
C LYS A 24 24.44 -4.83 8.51
N LEU A 25 23.29 -4.18 8.27
CA LEU A 25 21.99 -4.76 8.59
C LEU A 25 21.79 -6.07 7.80
N PRO A 26 21.23 -7.13 8.45
CA PRO A 26 20.98 -8.39 7.78
C PRO A 26 19.85 -8.23 6.74
N LEU A 27 19.85 -9.09 5.73
CA LEU A 27 18.84 -9.11 4.69
C LEU A 27 17.43 -9.45 5.22
N PRO A 28 17.23 -10.45 6.11
CA PRO A 28 15.93 -10.70 6.73
C PRO A 28 15.56 -9.58 7.71
N PRO A 29 14.26 -9.19 7.77
CA PRO A 29 13.80 -8.14 8.67
C PRO A 29 13.88 -8.59 10.13
N GLY A 30 14.44 -7.76 11.00
CA GLY A 30 14.75 -8.09 12.40
C GLY A 30 13.53 -8.42 13.25
N ARG A 31 12.36 -7.81 12.97
CA ARG A 31 11.09 -8.06 13.68
C ARG A 31 10.18 -9.06 12.97
N ARG A 32 10.61 -9.65 11.86
CA ARG A 32 9.97 -10.74 11.14
C ARG A 32 8.51 -10.52 10.77
N PHE A 33 8.10 -9.31 10.46
CA PHE A 33 6.76 -9.03 9.95
C PHE A 33 6.76 -8.17 8.71
N ALA A 34 5.62 -8.14 8.01
CA ALA A 34 5.40 -7.26 6.87
C ALA A 34 4.13 -6.43 7.03
N ILE A 35 4.15 -5.21 6.52
CA ILE A 35 3.00 -4.31 6.41
C ILE A 35 2.67 -4.13 4.94
N LEU A 36 1.40 -4.33 4.57
CA LEU A 36 0.81 -3.86 3.32
C LEU A 36 -0.06 -2.65 3.63
N THR A 37 0.25 -1.49 3.04
CA THR A 37 -0.48 -0.25 3.31
C THR A 37 -0.53 0.69 2.11
N CYS A 38 -1.27 1.79 2.23
CA CYS A 38 -1.43 2.77 1.17
C CYS A 38 -0.15 3.58 0.91
N MET A 39 0.02 4.00 -0.36
CA MET A 39 1.08 4.90 -0.79
C MET A 39 0.83 6.37 -0.39
N ASP A 40 -0.29 6.70 0.24
CA ASP A 40 -0.67 8.06 0.65
C ASP A 40 0.47 8.74 1.41
N ALA A 41 0.86 9.92 0.95
CA ALA A 41 2.02 10.65 1.48
C ALA A 41 1.87 11.10 2.95
N ARG A 42 0.64 11.10 3.49
CA ARG A 42 0.35 11.39 4.90
C ARG A 42 0.71 10.23 5.84
N LEU A 43 0.89 9.02 5.29
CA LEU A 43 1.23 7.83 6.06
C LEU A 43 2.74 7.65 6.13
N ASP A 44 3.25 7.47 7.35
CA ASP A 44 4.63 7.06 7.59
C ASP A 44 4.62 5.76 8.42
N PRO A 45 4.62 4.60 7.74
CA PRO A 45 4.58 3.30 8.43
C PRO A 45 5.72 3.08 9.41
N ALA A 46 6.90 3.62 9.13
CA ALA A 46 8.01 3.50 10.04
C ALA A 46 7.72 4.21 11.37
N LYS A 47 7.14 5.41 11.30
CA LYS A 47 6.79 6.16 12.52
C LYS A 47 5.64 5.53 13.29
N PHE A 48 4.50 5.26 12.64
CA PHE A 48 3.34 4.79 13.39
C PHE A 48 3.48 3.34 13.89
N ALA A 49 4.34 2.51 13.27
CA ALA A 49 4.65 1.16 13.74
C ALA A 49 5.95 1.09 14.57
N GLY A 50 6.62 2.22 14.82
CA GLY A 50 7.84 2.29 15.60
C GLY A 50 8.99 1.48 14.99
N LEU A 51 9.20 1.62 13.67
CA LEU A 51 10.22 0.88 12.93
C LEU A 51 11.50 1.70 12.75
N LYS A 52 12.62 1.00 12.82
CA LYS A 52 13.92 1.44 12.32
C LYS A 52 14.23 0.72 11.00
N GLU A 53 15.25 1.21 10.29
CA GLU A 53 15.73 0.50 9.11
C GLU A 53 16.14 -0.93 9.47
N GLY A 54 15.69 -1.90 8.65
CA GLY A 54 15.94 -3.31 8.86
C GLY A 54 14.92 -4.04 9.74
N ASP A 55 13.94 -3.36 10.35
CA ASP A 55 13.00 -4.00 11.28
C ASP A 55 11.93 -4.83 10.58
N ALA A 56 11.30 -4.32 9.52
CA ALA A 56 10.16 -4.94 8.85
C ALA A 56 10.10 -4.61 7.37
N HIS A 57 9.39 -5.43 6.59
CA HIS A 57 9.06 -5.08 5.22
C HIS A 57 7.82 -4.18 5.18
N VAL A 58 7.87 -3.13 4.34
CA VAL A 58 6.74 -2.24 4.11
C VAL A 58 6.44 -2.20 2.62
N ILE A 59 5.29 -2.78 2.24
CA ILE A 59 4.77 -2.81 0.88
C ILE A 59 3.71 -1.71 0.77
N ARG A 60 3.82 -0.84 -0.25
CA ARG A 60 2.89 0.27 -0.43
C ARG A 60 2.40 0.34 -1.86
N ASN A 61 1.08 0.46 -2.01
CA ASN A 61 0.43 0.69 -3.30
C ASN A 61 -0.81 1.58 -3.14
N ALA A 62 -1.50 1.89 -4.23
CA ALA A 62 -2.74 2.65 -4.18
C ALA A 62 -3.79 1.91 -3.35
N GLY A 63 -4.24 2.53 -2.26
CA GLY A 63 -5.22 1.98 -1.33
C GLY A 63 -4.68 0.96 -0.32
N GLY A 64 -3.43 0.52 -0.41
CA GLY A 64 -2.92 -0.57 0.43
C GLY A 64 -3.52 -1.93 0.08
N ARG A 65 -3.93 -2.11 -1.19
CA ARG A 65 -4.72 -3.23 -1.66
C ARG A 65 -3.89 -4.50 -1.89
N ALA A 66 -4.50 -5.66 -1.63
CA ALA A 66 -3.91 -6.97 -1.90
C ALA A 66 -3.92 -7.31 -3.40
N SER A 67 -3.23 -6.50 -4.21
CA SER A 67 -2.99 -6.80 -5.62
C SER A 67 -2.10 -8.03 -5.78
N ASP A 68 -2.03 -8.59 -6.98
CA ASP A 68 -1.18 -9.76 -7.27
C ASP A 68 0.29 -9.47 -6.95
N ASP A 69 0.78 -8.26 -7.25
CA ASP A 69 2.16 -7.87 -6.91
C ASP A 69 2.37 -7.70 -5.40
N ALA A 70 1.39 -7.19 -4.67
CA ALA A 70 1.46 -7.13 -3.21
C ALA A 70 1.52 -8.53 -2.59
N ILE A 71 0.69 -9.46 -3.07
CA ILE A 71 0.71 -10.86 -2.62
C ILE A 71 2.04 -11.53 -2.98
N ARG A 72 2.55 -11.36 -4.20
CA ARG A 72 3.87 -11.82 -4.62
C ARG A 72 4.96 -11.34 -3.65
N SER A 73 4.91 -10.08 -3.27
CA SER A 73 5.88 -9.47 -2.34
C SER A 73 5.78 -10.05 -0.93
N LEU A 74 4.56 -10.27 -0.41
CA LEU A 74 4.33 -10.94 0.88
C LEU A 74 4.83 -12.39 0.87
N VAL A 75 4.59 -13.13 -0.21
CA VAL A 75 5.09 -14.51 -0.38
C VAL A 75 6.62 -14.56 -0.34
N ILE A 76 7.31 -13.66 -1.05
CA ILE A 76 8.78 -13.54 -1.02
C ILE A 76 9.26 -13.17 0.38
N SER A 77 8.59 -12.20 1.01
CA SER A 77 8.88 -11.75 2.37
C SER A 77 8.86 -12.90 3.38
N HIS A 78 7.89 -13.78 3.28
CA HIS A 78 7.80 -14.98 4.13
C HIS A 78 8.79 -16.07 3.70
N LYS A 79 8.69 -16.51 2.44
CA LYS A 79 9.38 -17.73 1.96
C LYS A 79 10.88 -17.63 1.99
N LEU A 80 11.44 -16.46 1.64
CA LEU A 80 12.89 -16.25 1.52
C LEU A 80 13.46 -15.44 2.68
N LEU A 81 12.68 -14.54 3.28
CA LEU A 81 13.17 -13.56 4.24
C LEU A 81 12.56 -13.75 5.65
N GLY A 82 11.76 -14.80 5.83
CA GLY A 82 11.37 -15.31 7.14
C GLY A 82 10.40 -14.43 7.92
N THR A 83 9.53 -13.63 7.26
CA THR A 83 8.46 -12.95 7.99
C THR A 83 7.41 -13.95 8.46
N GLU A 84 6.91 -13.74 9.65
CA GLU A 84 6.03 -14.67 10.37
C GLU A 84 4.62 -14.11 10.57
N GLU A 85 4.45 -12.80 10.41
CA GLU A 85 3.19 -12.08 10.62
C GLU A 85 2.99 -11.01 9.55
N TRP A 86 1.73 -10.74 9.16
CA TRP A 86 1.41 -9.70 8.18
C TRP A 86 0.31 -8.78 8.69
N PHE A 87 0.42 -7.50 8.35
CA PHE A 87 -0.56 -6.46 8.64
C PHE A 87 -1.07 -5.86 7.34
N VAL A 88 -2.39 -5.84 7.16
CA VAL A 88 -3.08 -5.10 6.09
C VAL A 88 -3.66 -3.86 6.73
N ILE A 89 -3.12 -2.69 6.36
CA ILE A 89 -3.48 -1.41 6.99
C ILE A 89 -3.95 -0.45 5.92
N HIS A 90 -5.27 -0.25 5.84
CA HIS A 90 -5.86 0.84 5.06
C HIS A 90 -5.87 2.13 5.88
N HIS A 91 -6.50 3.21 5.38
CA HIS A 91 -6.60 4.45 6.14
C HIS A 91 -7.86 5.23 5.81
N THR A 92 -8.33 6.05 6.75
CA THR A 92 -9.48 6.94 6.55
C THR A 92 -9.17 8.02 5.51
N ASN A 93 -10.20 8.50 4.80
CA ASN A 93 -10.07 9.55 3.78
C ASN A 93 -9.03 9.17 2.70
N CYS A 94 -9.11 7.96 2.19
CA CYS A 94 -8.24 7.47 1.12
C CYS A 94 -8.73 7.99 -0.23
N GLY A 95 -7.79 8.41 -1.09
CA GLY A 95 -8.12 8.82 -2.46
C GLY A 95 -8.82 7.73 -3.28
N MET A 96 -8.63 6.45 -2.94
CA MET A 96 -9.29 5.31 -3.60
C MET A 96 -10.81 5.22 -3.32
N GLU A 97 -11.34 6.03 -2.40
CA GLU A 97 -12.78 6.16 -2.12
C GLU A 97 -13.46 7.22 -3.00
N LEU A 98 -12.69 8.04 -3.72
CA LEU A 98 -13.20 9.20 -4.45
C LEU A 98 -13.62 8.88 -5.90
N PHE A 99 -13.47 7.65 -6.35
CA PHE A 99 -13.83 7.23 -7.71
C PHE A 99 -14.14 5.74 -7.77
N THR A 100 -14.77 5.31 -8.86
CA THR A 100 -15.00 3.88 -9.17
C THR A 100 -14.07 3.42 -10.29
N ASP A 101 -13.98 2.10 -10.48
CA ASP A 101 -13.23 1.51 -11.60
C ASP A 101 -13.70 2.08 -12.94
N GLU A 102 -15.01 2.29 -13.11
CA GLU A 102 -15.60 2.85 -14.33
C GLU A 102 -15.16 4.29 -14.58
N VAL A 103 -15.13 5.11 -13.52
CA VAL A 103 -14.65 6.50 -13.61
C VAL A 103 -13.19 6.53 -14.04
N MET A 104 -12.33 5.72 -13.42
CA MET A 104 -10.91 5.67 -13.77
C MET A 104 -10.69 5.21 -15.22
N ARG A 105 -11.41 4.16 -15.67
CA ARG A 105 -11.36 3.69 -17.05
C ARG A 105 -11.83 4.75 -18.03
N SER A 106 -12.91 5.48 -17.70
CA SER A 106 -13.42 6.55 -18.54
C SER A 106 -12.41 7.69 -18.69
N LEU A 107 -11.82 8.16 -17.62
CA LEU A 107 -10.81 9.23 -17.64
C LEU A 107 -9.62 8.84 -18.50
N LEU A 108 -9.03 7.66 -18.29
CA LEU A 108 -7.87 7.20 -19.04
C LEU A 108 -8.13 6.94 -20.52
N LYS A 109 -9.36 6.59 -20.89
CA LYS A 109 -9.76 6.50 -22.30
C LYS A 109 -9.83 7.86 -23.00
N GLN A 110 -10.12 8.91 -22.24
CA GLN A 110 -10.19 10.29 -22.76
C GLN A 110 -8.81 10.91 -22.91
N SER A 111 -8.02 10.88 -21.86
CA SER A 111 -6.61 11.33 -21.92
C SER A 111 -5.75 10.65 -20.84
N LEU A 112 -4.42 10.77 -20.98
CA LEU A 112 -3.45 10.32 -19.99
C LEU A 112 -2.94 11.47 -19.08
N ASP A 113 -3.44 12.69 -19.28
CA ASP A 113 -3.12 13.84 -18.44
C ASP A 113 -3.82 13.76 -17.08
N THR A 114 -3.37 14.57 -16.15
CA THR A 114 -3.96 14.64 -14.80
C THR A 114 -5.39 15.16 -14.88
N ALA A 115 -6.34 14.37 -14.38
CA ALA A 115 -7.74 14.78 -14.25
C ALA A 115 -7.92 15.81 -13.13
N GLU A 116 -9.00 16.58 -13.19
CA GLU A 116 -9.40 17.56 -12.18
C GLU A 116 -10.59 17.04 -11.38
N LEU A 117 -10.63 17.37 -10.10
CA LEU A 117 -11.75 17.04 -9.20
C LEU A 117 -12.44 18.32 -8.76
N ASP A 118 -13.74 18.41 -8.98
CA ASP A 118 -14.60 19.50 -8.51
C ASP A 118 -15.86 18.99 -7.77
N ALA A 119 -16.87 19.85 -7.63
CA ALA A 119 -18.12 19.51 -6.95
C ALA A 119 -18.95 18.43 -7.69
N ASP A 120 -18.78 18.32 -8.99
CA ASP A 120 -19.50 17.36 -9.84
C ASP A 120 -18.74 16.04 -10.06
N GLY A 121 -17.50 15.97 -9.55
CA GLY A 121 -16.66 14.76 -9.58
C GLY A 121 -15.36 14.92 -10.38
N TRP A 122 -14.85 13.82 -10.88
CA TRP A 122 -13.61 13.79 -11.66
C TRP A 122 -13.88 14.10 -13.13
N HIS A 123 -13.09 15.02 -13.69
CA HIS A 123 -13.17 15.46 -15.07
C HIS A 123 -11.83 15.30 -15.79
N ASP A 124 -11.90 14.82 -17.03
CA ASP A 124 -10.76 14.86 -17.93
C ASP A 124 -10.51 16.30 -18.41
N VAL A 125 -9.24 16.66 -18.52
CA VAL A 125 -8.84 18.02 -19.00
C VAL A 125 -8.76 18.13 -20.52
N GLY A 126 -9.04 17.04 -21.25
CA GLY A 126 -9.10 17.03 -22.72
C GLY A 126 -7.78 17.22 -23.43
N ARG A 127 -6.65 16.88 -22.81
CA ARG A 127 -5.30 17.03 -23.38
C ARG A 127 -4.71 15.67 -23.73
N GLY A 128 -4.25 15.53 -24.96
CA GLY A 128 -3.53 14.36 -25.43
C GLY A 128 -4.41 13.13 -25.70
N PRO A 129 -3.80 12.04 -26.13
CA PRO A 129 -4.50 10.78 -26.38
C PRO A 129 -4.78 10.04 -25.08
N GLY A 130 -5.89 9.30 -25.05
CA GLY A 130 -6.21 8.32 -24.04
C GLY A 130 -5.75 6.91 -24.39
N SER A 131 -6.07 5.94 -23.54
CA SER A 131 -5.75 4.53 -23.76
C SER A 131 -6.88 3.61 -23.30
N ALA A 132 -7.17 2.59 -24.11
CA ALA A 132 -8.10 1.51 -23.76
C ALA A 132 -7.47 0.46 -22.83
N GLU A 133 -6.16 0.49 -22.59
CA GLU A 133 -5.47 -0.43 -21.68
C GLU A 133 -6.00 -0.34 -20.24
N ALA A 134 -6.64 0.77 -19.90
CA ALA A 134 -7.33 0.96 -18.63
C ALA A 134 -8.41 -0.10 -18.31
N ASP A 135 -8.98 -0.74 -19.34
CA ASP A 135 -9.99 -1.79 -19.16
C ASP A 135 -9.44 -3.09 -18.62
N PHE A 136 -8.14 -3.33 -18.79
CA PHE A 136 -7.45 -4.55 -18.36
C PHE A 136 -6.77 -4.46 -17.00
N VAL A 137 -6.92 -3.32 -16.30
CA VAL A 137 -6.36 -3.10 -14.97
C VAL A 137 -7.43 -3.29 -13.91
N ASP A 138 -7.10 -4.08 -12.88
CA ASP A 138 -7.87 -4.14 -11.63
C ASP A 138 -7.53 -2.91 -10.76
N TRP A 139 -8.39 -1.91 -10.77
CA TRP A 139 -8.15 -0.66 -10.04
C TRP A 139 -8.29 -0.82 -8.54
N LEU A 140 -9.09 -1.80 -8.08
CA LEU A 140 -9.28 -2.15 -6.67
C LEU A 140 -9.75 -0.95 -5.84
N THR A 141 -10.70 -0.17 -6.36
CA THR A 141 -11.29 0.98 -5.67
C THR A 141 -11.95 0.58 -4.35
N ILE A 142 -12.10 1.52 -3.44
CA ILE A 142 -12.60 1.29 -2.09
C ILE A 142 -14.00 1.92 -1.96
N LYS A 143 -15.01 1.10 -1.64
CA LYS A 143 -16.37 1.58 -1.33
C LYS A 143 -16.61 1.69 0.17
N ASP A 144 -16.05 0.77 0.93
CA ASP A 144 -16.08 0.71 2.39
C ASP A 144 -14.73 0.24 2.89
N GLN A 145 -14.14 0.95 3.85
CA GLN A 145 -12.80 0.67 4.33
C GLN A 145 -12.70 -0.67 5.06
N ALA A 146 -13.66 -0.96 5.95
CA ALA A 146 -13.61 -2.17 6.75
C ALA A 146 -13.82 -3.43 5.89
N GLU A 147 -14.78 -3.38 4.95
CA GLU A 147 -15.01 -4.47 4.02
C GLU A 147 -13.81 -4.64 3.06
N SER A 148 -13.18 -3.56 2.63
CA SER A 148 -11.98 -3.63 1.77
C SER A 148 -10.81 -4.30 2.49
N VAL A 149 -10.56 -3.96 3.76
CA VAL A 149 -9.54 -4.64 4.58
C VAL A 149 -9.87 -6.13 4.73
N ALA A 150 -11.13 -6.47 5.05
CA ALA A 150 -11.56 -7.86 5.20
C ALA A 150 -11.43 -8.64 3.87
N SER A 151 -11.80 -8.01 2.76
CA SER A 151 -11.67 -8.58 1.41
C SER A 151 -10.22 -8.85 1.05
N ASP A 152 -9.31 -7.91 1.34
CA ASP A 152 -7.89 -8.06 1.07
C ASP A 152 -7.26 -9.17 1.93
N VAL A 153 -7.59 -9.23 3.22
CA VAL A 153 -7.14 -10.35 4.08
C VAL A 153 -7.68 -11.69 3.57
N ARG A 154 -8.94 -11.74 3.13
CA ARG A 154 -9.56 -12.94 2.54
C ARG A 154 -8.82 -13.35 1.25
N ARG A 155 -8.51 -12.39 0.37
CA ARG A 155 -7.77 -12.63 -0.88
C ARG A 155 -6.38 -13.19 -0.60
N ILE A 156 -5.65 -12.61 0.35
CA ILE A 156 -4.33 -13.11 0.76
C ILE A 156 -4.45 -14.52 1.34
N ARG A 157 -5.37 -14.75 2.28
CA ARG A 157 -5.56 -16.05 2.94
C ARG A 157 -5.93 -17.17 1.97
N ALA A 158 -6.75 -16.86 0.96
CA ALA A 158 -7.18 -17.82 -0.06
C ALA A 158 -6.11 -18.11 -1.13
N HIS A 159 -5.03 -17.36 -1.15
CA HIS A 159 -4.01 -17.51 -2.19
C HIS A 159 -3.18 -18.78 -1.98
N PRO A 160 -3.01 -19.65 -3.00
CA PRO A 160 -2.37 -20.96 -2.86
C PRO A 160 -0.92 -20.94 -2.36
N LEU A 161 -0.22 -19.82 -2.55
CA LEU A 161 1.18 -19.66 -2.11
C LEU A 161 1.31 -19.07 -0.70
N VAL A 162 0.20 -18.78 -0.02
CA VAL A 162 0.19 -18.22 1.34
C VAL A 162 -0.01 -19.34 2.35
N PRO A 163 0.96 -19.58 3.27
CA PRO A 163 0.81 -20.62 4.27
C PRO A 163 -0.27 -20.27 5.29
N ALA A 164 -1.04 -21.29 5.69
CA ALA A 164 -2.09 -21.12 6.69
C ALA A 164 -1.55 -20.70 8.07
N SER A 165 -0.29 -21.00 8.35
CA SER A 165 0.40 -20.68 9.61
C SER A 165 0.75 -19.20 9.81
N VAL A 166 0.69 -18.36 8.78
CA VAL A 166 1.02 -16.93 8.90
C VAL A 166 -0.24 -16.15 9.33
N PRO A 167 -0.30 -15.55 10.53
CA PRO A 167 -1.41 -14.69 10.92
C PRO A 167 -1.41 -13.39 10.12
N ILE A 168 -2.60 -12.90 9.78
CA ILE A 168 -2.81 -11.65 9.05
C ILE A 168 -3.78 -10.79 9.85
N TYR A 169 -3.35 -9.58 10.18
CA TYR A 169 -4.13 -8.62 10.97
C TYR A 169 -4.64 -7.50 10.08
N GLY A 170 -5.89 -7.09 10.26
CA GLY A 170 -6.54 -6.04 9.49
C GLY A 170 -6.80 -4.78 10.31
N TYR A 171 -6.33 -3.62 9.83
CA TYR A 171 -6.46 -2.33 10.50
C TYR A 171 -6.82 -1.21 9.54
N ILE A 172 -7.37 -0.13 10.10
CA ILE A 172 -7.54 1.17 9.45
C ILE A 172 -6.76 2.20 10.26
N TYR A 173 -5.83 2.89 9.61
CA TYR A 173 -5.13 4.03 10.18
C TYR A 173 -6.00 5.29 10.07
N ASP A 174 -6.26 5.96 11.18
CA ASP A 174 -6.99 7.22 11.18
C ASP A 174 -6.01 8.39 10.92
N VAL A 175 -6.12 9.00 9.74
CA VAL A 175 -5.24 10.11 9.34
C VAL A 175 -5.40 11.38 10.20
N LYS A 176 -6.45 11.48 11.01
CA LYS A 176 -6.69 12.65 11.88
C LYS A 176 -5.96 12.56 13.21
N ASN A 177 -5.73 11.37 13.73
CA ASN A 177 -5.17 11.18 15.07
C ASN A 177 -4.04 10.14 15.14
N GLY A 178 -3.72 9.45 14.03
CA GLY A 178 -2.64 8.48 13.94
C GLY A 178 -2.91 7.13 14.60
N ARG A 179 -4.15 6.82 14.98
CA ARG A 179 -4.51 5.56 15.63
C ARG A 179 -4.75 4.45 14.61
N LEU A 180 -4.36 3.24 14.96
CA LEU A 180 -4.77 2.02 14.29
C LEU A 180 -6.07 1.51 14.92
N ILE A 181 -7.11 1.38 14.08
CA ILE A 181 -8.43 0.85 14.45
C ILE A 181 -8.51 -0.55 13.88
N GLU A 182 -8.66 -1.54 14.74
CA GLU A 182 -8.79 -2.94 14.29
C GLU A 182 -10.07 -3.13 13.46
N VAL A 183 -9.96 -3.99 12.42
CA VAL A 183 -11.09 -4.55 11.70
C VAL A 183 -11.26 -6.00 12.16
N PRO A 184 -12.11 -6.28 13.17
CA PRO A 184 -12.17 -7.59 13.82
C PRO A 184 -12.49 -8.75 12.87
N GLU A 185 -13.33 -8.50 11.86
CA GLU A 185 -13.65 -9.50 10.84
C GLU A 185 -12.42 -9.86 10.01
N ALA A 186 -11.61 -8.88 9.61
CA ALA A 186 -10.38 -9.13 8.89
C ALA A 186 -9.39 -9.97 9.71
N THR A 187 -9.15 -9.59 10.97
CA THR A 187 -8.28 -10.34 11.88
C THR A 187 -8.78 -11.76 12.13
N LYS A 188 -10.11 -11.94 12.21
CA LYS A 188 -10.72 -13.28 12.34
C LYS A 188 -10.48 -14.15 11.10
N ILE A 189 -10.65 -13.62 9.90
CA ILE A 189 -10.33 -14.28 8.62
C ILE A 189 -8.83 -14.61 8.55
N GLY A 190 -7.98 -13.71 9.02
CA GLY A 190 -6.53 -13.81 8.98
C GLY A 190 -5.90 -14.72 10.03
N LYS A 191 -6.69 -15.36 10.94
CA LYS A 191 -6.14 -16.28 11.93
C LYS A 191 -5.31 -17.38 11.28
N ALA A 192 -4.16 -17.66 11.91
CA ALA A 192 -3.35 -18.84 11.58
C ALA A 192 -4.15 -20.13 11.90
N ALA A 193 -3.98 -21.14 11.06
CA ALA A 193 -4.54 -22.48 11.24
C ALA A 193 -3.44 -23.47 11.71
#